data_ec1ffa5e536077c4261427457dba6ec5
#
_entry.id   ec1ffa5e536077c4261427457dba6ec5
#
_cell.length_a   1.000
_cell.length_b   1.000
_cell.length_c   1.000
_cell.angle_alpha   90.00
_cell.angle_beta   90.00
_cell.angle_gamma   90.00
#
_symmetry.space_group_name_H-M   'P 1'
#
loop_
_entity.id
_entity.type
_entity.pdbx_description
1 polymer ?
#
loop_
_entity_poly.entity_id
_entity_poly.type
_entity_poly.pdbx_seq_one_letter_code
_entity_poly.pdbx_strand_id
1 'polypeptide(L)'
;MSLCSFSALSDPLIDLQMISHDTPYRTPFNWHTSWQLTAALEGTYRLHAEEREILLNPGDWVLLSPMVRHDFGSSSRKSVALQVFFRRFPPELLPEFAIRFNYKQKLCRTGRVEGEKLCAFAAELKKLIEEDSFCKRSQATVFGLNFIVALLADLPREPLPSTPLRTELKRVLELMEEHFSEPIGIADFAEAAGLSESRFAQLFRRQFGVSPMAFFNRIRLGFAEKMLLEQRTIEETAAACGFASAQYFCRFFRKSPGVTPGTYRNELM
;
A
#
# COMPACT_ATOMS: atom_id res chain seq x y z
N MET A 1 -12.71 10.70 23.67
CA MET A 1 -11.69 9.76 23.16
C MET A 1 -12.40 8.74 22.31
N SER A 2 -12.12 8.71 21.03
CA SER A 2 -12.70 7.71 20.12
C SER A 2 -12.03 6.37 20.44
N LEU A 3 -12.82 5.39 20.90
CA LEU A 3 -12.34 4.02 21.06
C LEU A 3 -12.13 3.42 19.68
N CYS A 4 -10.89 3.47 19.19
CA CYS A 4 -10.46 2.70 18.03
C CYS A 4 -9.87 1.39 18.56
N SER A 5 -10.48 0.26 18.26
CA SER A 5 -9.86 -1.03 18.47
C SER A 5 -9.14 -1.44 17.19
N PHE A 6 -7.87 -1.71 17.32
CA PHE A 6 -6.98 -2.08 16.22
C PHE A 6 -6.43 -3.47 16.50
N SER A 7 -6.72 -4.40 15.60
CA SER A 7 -6.17 -5.74 15.64
C SER A 7 -5.42 -5.97 14.34
N ALA A 8 -4.12 -6.22 14.41
CA ALA A 8 -3.27 -6.36 13.23
C ALA A 8 -2.39 -7.60 13.30
N LEU A 9 -2.15 -8.18 12.13
CA LEU A 9 -1.12 -9.17 11.85
C LEU A 9 -0.23 -8.64 10.76
N SER A 10 1.05 -8.49 11.05
CA SER A 10 2.05 -7.98 10.12
C SER A 10 2.99 -9.07 9.67
N ASP A 11 3.17 -9.16 8.36
CA ASP A 11 4.14 -10.01 7.67
C ASP A 11 4.92 -9.14 6.67
N PRO A 12 6.16 -9.48 6.29
CA PRO A 12 6.91 -8.73 5.28
C PRO A 12 6.20 -8.51 3.95
N LEU A 13 5.25 -9.39 3.60
CA LEU A 13 4.49 -9.33 2.36
C LEU A 13 3.13 -8.68 2.53
N ILE A 14 2.44 -8.95 3.65
CA ILE A 14 1.04 -8.58 3.86
C ILE A 14 0.83 -8.10 5.29
N ASP A 15 0.21 -6.94 5.45
CA ASP A 15 -0.32 -6.45 6.72
C ASP A 15 -1.84 -6.58 6.71
N LEU A 16 -2.39 -7.29 7.68
CA LEU A 16 -3.81 -7.51 7.86
C LEU A 16 -4.32 -6.71 9.05
N GLN A 17 -5.41 -5.99 8.86
CA GLN A 17 -5.96 -5.14 9.90
C GLN A 17 -7.49 -5.28 9.95
N MET A 18 -8.02 -5.36 11.15
CA MET A 18 -9.43 -5.14 11.43
C MET A 18 -9.56 -3.86 12.24
N ILE A 19 -10.20 -2.86 11.68
CA ILE A 19 -10.39 -1.55 12.30
C ILE A 19 -11.84 -1.44 12.75
N SER A 20 -12.04 -1.09 14.01
CA SER A 20 -13.37 -0.83 14.57
C SER A 20 -13.40 0.52 15.27
N HIS A 21 -14.43 1.30 15.00
CA HIS A 21 -14.70 2.57 15.65
C HIS A 21 -16.12 2.59 16.19
N ASP A 22 -16.28 3.02 17.43
CA ASP A 22 -17.57 3.18 18.10
C ASP A 22 -18.11 4.63 18.02
N THR A 23 -17.42 5.49 17.29
CA THR A 23 -17.79 6.88 17.03
C THR A 23 -17.45 7.28 15.61
N PRO A 24 -18.12 8.29 15.04
CA PRO A 24 -17.71 8.88 13.77
C PRO A 24 -16.26 9.33 13.80
N TYR A 25 -15.53 9.09 12.72
CA TYR A 25 -14.14 9.48 12.58
C TYR A 25 -13.78 9.83 11.14
N ARG A 26 -12.64 10.47 10.98
CA ARG A 26 -12.00 10.72 9.67
C ARG A 26 -10.50 10.78 9.86
N THR A 27 -9.78 10.06 9.01
CA THR A 27 -8.32 10.18 8.94
C THR A 27 -7.93 11.44 8.18
N PRO A 28 -6.77 12.05 8.48
CA PRO A 28 -6.22 13.05 7.58
C PRO A 28 -5.91 12.43 6.21
N PHE A 29 -5.78 13.28 5.19
CA PHE A 29 -5.29 12.83 3.89
C PHE A 29 -3.89 12.25 4.04
N ASN A 30 -3.75 11.01 3.61
CA ASN A 30 -2.50 10.28 3.59
C ASN A 30 -2.28 9.58 2.24
N TRP A 31 -1.17 8.90 2.09
CA TRP A 31 -0.87 7.95 1.04
C TRP A 31 0.26 7.05 1.56
N HIS A 32 0.40 5.90 0.98
CA HIS A 32 1.42 4.92 1.33
C HIS A 32 1.97 4.23 0.07
N THR A 33 3.07 3.53 0.23
CA THR A 33 3.76 2.81 -0.86
C THR A 33 3.18 1.43 -1.11
N SER A 34 2.24 1.00 -0.26
CA SER A 34 1.57 -0.29 -0.38
C SER A 34 0.28 -0.18 -1.17
N TRP A 35 -0.15 -1.27 -1.76
CA TRP A 35 -1.53 -1.50 -2.13
C TRP A 35 -2.37 -1.56 -0.86
N GLN A 36 -3.55 -0.99 -0.92
CA GLN A 36 -4.54 -1.10 0.14
C GLN A 36 -5.83 -1.67 -0.43
N LEU A 37 -6.28 -2.77 0.14
CA LEU A 37 -7.61 -3.32 -0.10
C LEU A 37 -8.41 -3.17 1.18
N THR A 38 -9.52 -2.44 1.11
CA THR A 38 -10.40 -2.19 2.26
C THR A 38 -11.80 -2.66 1.93
N ALA A 39 -12.41 -3.47 2.81
CA ALA A 39 -13.78 -3.91 2.69
C ALA A 39 -14.58 -3.45 3.92
N ALA A 40 -15.73 -2.82 3.69
CA ALA A 40 -16.63 -2.37 4.74
C ALA A 40 -17.45 -3.56 5.26
N LEU A 41 -17.32 -3.86 6.55
CA LEU A 41 -18.06 -4.93 7.22
C LEU A 41 -19.33 -4.40 7.91
N GLU A 42 -19.19 -3.26 8.62
CA GLU A 42 -20.28 -2.60 9.34
C GLU A 42 -20.13 -1.09 9.20
N GLY A 43 -21.25 -0.37 9.11
CA GLY A 43 -21.27 1.07 8.91
C GLY A 43 -20.99 1.51 7.47
N THR A 44 -21.13 2.79 7.21
CA THR A 44 -20.85 3.39 5.90
C THR A 44 -19.59 4.20 5.97
N TYR A 45 -18.68 3.95 5.03
CA TYR A 45 -17.41 4.66 4.92
C TYR A 45 -17.46 5.64 3.77
N ARG A 46 -16.81 6.79 3.99
CA ARG A 46 -16.56 7.80 2.97
C ARG A 46 -15.05 7.87 2.74
N LEU A 47 -14.66 7.69 1.52
CA LEU A 47 -13.29 7.76 1.05
C LEU A 47 -13.19 8.89 0.03
N HIS A 48 -12.24 9.80 0.20
CA HIS A 48 -11.83 10.68 -0.87
C HIS A 48 -10.50 10.16 -1.41
N ALA A 49 -10.48 9.81 -2.69
CA ALA A 49 -9.28 9.33 -3.36
C ALA A 49 -9.08 10.17 -4.63
N GLU A 50 -7.96 10.91 -4.67
CA GLU A 50 -7.69 11.92 -5.70
C GLU A 50 -8.84 12.96 -5.71
N GLU A 51 -9.55 13.10 -6.82
CA GLU A 51 -10.69 14.01 -6.98
C GLU A 51 -12.07 13.31 -6.85
N ARG A 52 -12.08 12.07 -6.36
CA ARG A 52 -13.30 11.26 -6.28
C ARG A 52 -13.71 11.04 -4.83
N GLU A 53 -15.00 11.19 -4.58
CA GLU A 53 -15.64 10.72 -3.36
C GLU A 53 -16.27 9.36 -3.63
N ILE A 54 -16.02 8.40 -2.74
CA ILE A 54 -16.51 7.03 -2.82
C ILE A 54 -17.20 6.70 -1.50
N LEU A 55 -18.42 6.18 -1.58
CA LEU A 55 -19.14 5.63 -0.45
C LEU A 55 -19.04 4.10 -0.50
N LEU A 56 -18.67 3.52 0.64
CA LEU A 56 -18.63 2.07 0.83
C LEU A 56 -19.67 1.70 1.88
N ASN A 57 -20.68 0.95 1.47
CA ASN A 57 -21.65 0.33 2.36
C ASN A 57 -21.16 -1.07 2.76
N PRO A 58 -21.73 -1.73 3.78
CA PRO A 58 -21.41 -3.10 4.13
C PRO A 58 -21.44 -4.03 2.90
N GLY A 59 -20.36 -4.76 2.69
CA GLY A 59 -20.11 -5.59 1.53
C GLY A 59 -19.36 -4.92 0.38
N ASP A 60 -19.26 -3.58 0.38
CA ASP A 60 -18.47 -2.88 -0.62
C ASP A 60 -16.98 -2.87 -0.24
N TRP A 61 -16.12 -2.89 -1.25
CA TRP A 61 -14.68 -2.81 -1.08
C TRP A 61 -14.03 -1.83 -2.06
N VAL A 62 -12.85 -1.36 -1.68
CA VAL A 62 -12.00 -0.51 -2.52
C VAL A 62 -10.57 -1.03 -2.54
N LEU A 63 -9.98 -1.05 -3.73
CA LEU A 63 -8.55 -1.30 -3.95
C LEU A 63 -7.90 0.02 -4.38
N LEU A 64 -6.91 0.44 -3.61
CA LEU A 64 -6.08 1.60 -3.88
C LEU A 64 -4.67 1.17 -4.26
N SER A 65 -4.15 1.67 -5.37
CA SER A 65 -2.74 1.47 -5.71
C SER A 65 -1.83 2.31 -4.82
N PRO A 66 -0.55 1.95 -4.72
CA PRO A 66 0.44 2.80 -4.07
C PRO A 66 0.35 4.24 -4.57
N MET A 67 0.59 5.20 -3.67
CA MET A 67 0.67 6.61 -3.95
C MET A 67 -0.65 7.33 -4.32
N VAL A 68 -1.78 6.67 -4.22
CA VAL A 68 -3.09 7.34 -4.28
C VAL A 68 -3.28 8.14 -3.00
N ARG A 69 -3.41 9.47 -3.14
CA ARG A 69 -3.74 10.33 -2.00
C ARG A 69 -5.19 10.12 -1.63
N HIS A 70 -5.43 9.77 -0.38
CA HIS A 70 -6.79 9.49 0.11
C HIS A 70 -6.95 9.85 1.58
N ASP A 71 -8.19 10.05 2.00
CA ASP A 71 -8.62 9.98 3.39
C ASP A 71 -9.67 8.88 3.54
N PHE A 72 -9.94 8.52 4.76
CA PHE A 72 -10.91 7.48 5.07
C PHE A 72 -11.68 7.85 6.34
N GLY A 73 -12.98 7.71 6.33
CA GLY A 73 -13.78 8.04 7.49
C GLY A 73 -15.14 7.38 7.50
N SER A 74 -15.80 7.41 8.65
CA SER A 74 -17.18 6.95 8.80
C SER A 74 -17.97 7.94 9.63
N SER A 75 -19.21 8.21 9.21
CA SER A 75 -20.19 8.96 9.99
C SER A 75 -21.10 8.05 10.84
N SER A 76 -20.95 6.74 10.70
CA SER A 76 -21.72 5.75 11.46
C SER A 76 -21.30 5.74 12.93
N ARG A 77 -22.26 5.45 13.85
CA ARG A 77 -21.96 5.29 15.28
C ARG A 77 -20.99 4.15 15.51
N LYS A 78 -21.17 3.04 14.79
CA LYS A 78 -20.25 1.91 14.77
C LYS A 78 -19.84 1.62 13.35
N SER A 79 -18.56 1.35 13.15
CA SER A 79 -18.03 0.99 11.85
C SER A 79 -16.89 -0.03 12.00
N VAL A 80 -16.90 -1.04 11.15
CA VAL A 80 -15.88 -2.10 11.09
C VAL A 80 -15.45 -2.29 9.65
N ALA A 81 -14.14 -2.33 9.43
CA ALA A 81 -13.56 -2.63 8.12
C ALA A 81 -12.42 -3.63 8.24
N LEU A 82 -12.28 -4.46 7.21
CA LEU A 82 -11.11 -5.29 6.98
C LEU A 82 -10.19 -4.59 6.00
N GLN A 83 -8.90 -4.52 6.34
CA GLN A 83 -7.89 -3.91 5.49
C GLN A 83 -6.73 -4.88 5.28
N VAL A 84 -6.25 -4.90 4.05
CA VAL A 84 -5.04 -5.63 3.66
C VAL A 84 -4.11 -4.65 2.97
N PHE A 85 -2.90 -4.53 3.49
CA PHE A 85 -1.83 -3.78 2.86
C PHE A 85 -0.78 -4.73 2.33
N PHE A 86 -0.32 -4.52 1.10
CA PHE A 86 0.72 -5.34 0.48
C PHE A 86 1.53 -4.52 -0.52
N ARG A 87 2.81 -4.81 -0.66
CA ARG A 87 3.71 -3.99 -1.49
C ARG A 87 3.46 -4.18 -2.98
N ARG A 88 3.23 -5.41 -3.40
CA ARG A 88 2.93 -5.79 -4.79
C ARG A 88 2.08 -7.05 -4.82
N PHE A 89 1.41 -7.29 -5.93
CA PHE A 89 0.83 -8.60 -6.18
C PHE A 89 1.99 -9.56 -6.48
N PRO A 90 2.22 -10.59 -5.63
CA PRO A 90 3.32 -11.52 -5.87
C PRO A 90 3.06 -12.30 -7.15
N PRO A 91 3.92 -12.17 -8.19
CA PRO A 91 3.69 -12.82 -9.48
C PRO A 91 3.75 -14.34 -9.40
N GLU A 92 4.43 -14.87 -8.39
CA GLU A 92 4.56 -16.30 -8.13
C GLU A 92 3.25 -16.92 -7.61
N LEU A 93 2.44 -16.12 -6.91
CA LEU A 93 1.20 -16.56 -6.24
C LEU A 93 -0.06 -15.98 -6.91
N LEU A 94 0.03 -14.79 -7.46
CA LEU A 94 -1.08 -14.04 -8.06
C LEU A 94 -0.70 -13.49 -9.44
N PRO A 95 -0.31 -14.33 -10.42
CA PRO A 95 0.24 -13.87 -11.69
C PRO A 95 -0.72 -12.99 -12.49
N GLU A 96 -2.02 -13.31 -12.49
CA GLU A 96 -3.03 -12.53 -13.22
C GLU A 96 -3.18 -11.11 -12.66
N PHE A 97 -3.17 -10.99 -11.34
CA PHE A 97 -3.25 -9.69 -10.65
C PHE A 97 -1.94 -8.92 -10.78
N ALA A 98 -0.79 -9.60 -10.68
CA ALA A 98 0.51 -8.98 -10.85
C ALA A 98 0.66 -8.35 -12.24
N ILE A 99 0.32 -9.08 -13.30
CA ILE A 99 0.30 -8.57 -14.69
C ILE A 99 -0.67 -7.40 -14.83
N ARG A 100 -1.81 -7.46 -14.17
CA ARG A 100 -2.88 -6.48 -14.31
C ARG A 100 -2.61 -5.19 -13.54
N PHE A 101 -2.05 -5.28 -12.35
CA PHE A 101 -2.02 -4.17 -11.39
C PHE A 101 -0.63 -3.66 -11.03
N ASN A 102 0.40 -4.49 -10.88
CA ASN A 102 1.72 -4.03 -10.40
C ASN A 102 2.31 -2.85 -11.20
N TYR A 103 1.86 -2.67 -12.43
CA TYR A 103 2.40 -1.69 -13.36
C TYR A 103 1.41 -0.58 -13.74
N LYS A 104 0.22 -0.59 -13.12
CA LYS A 104 -0.78 0.47 -13.31
C LYS A 104 -0.59 1.57 -12.28
N GLN A 105 -0.61 2.81 -12.77
CA GLN A 105 -0.57 3.98 -11.90
C GLN A 105 -1.96 4.34 -11.40
N LYS A 106 -1.98 4.95 -10.19
CA LYS A 106 -3.15 5.60 -9.60
C LYS A 106 -4.45 4.84 -9.86
N LEU A 107 -4.49 3.59 -9.41
CA LEU A 107 -5.67 2.75 -9.51
C LEU A 107 -6.50 2.92 -8.25
N CYS A 108 -7.77 3.31 -8.44
CA CYS A 108 -8.81 3.20 -7.46
C CYS A 108 -9.94 2.38 -8.08
N ARG A 109 -10.21 1.20 -7.51
CA ARG A 109 -11.26 0.29 -7.96
C ARG A 109 -12.17 -0.06 -6.81
N THR A 110 -13.44 -0.18 -7.09
CA THR A 110 -14.47 -0.62 -6.14
C THR A 110 -15.17 -1.86 -6.66
N GLY A 111 -15.73 -2.62 -5.75
CA GLY A 111 -16.57 -3.76 -6.06
C GLY A 111 -17.41 -4.14 -4.85
N ARG A 112 -18.11 -5.25 -4.94
CA ARG A 112 -18.97 -5.77 -3.90
C ARG A 112 -18.73 -7.25 -3.68
N VAL A 113 -18.86 -7.68 -2.43
CA VAL A 113 -18.80 -9.08 -2.01
C VAL A 113 -20.03 -9.38 -1.15
N GLU A 114 -20.49 -10.62 -1.17
CA GLU A 114 -21.58 -11.06 -0.31
C GLU A 114 -21.25 -10.88 1.16
N GLY A 115 -22.19 -10.32 1.93
CA GLY A 115 -21.98 -10.00 3.35
C GLY A 115 -21.62 -11.22 4.18
N GLU A 116 -22.21 -12.38 3.92
CA GLU A 116 -21.90 -13.64 4.62
C GLU A 116 -20.43 -14.04 4.41
N LYS A 117 -19.92 -13.92 3.20
CA LYS A 117 -18.53 -14.22 2.86
C LYS A 117 -17.57 -13.26 3.58
N LEU A 118 -17.91 -11.98 3.63
CA LEU A 118 -17.12 -10.98 4.34
C LEU A 118 -17.12 -11.20 5.85
N CYS A 119 -18.28 -11.58 6.43
CA CYS A 119 -18.38 -11.96 7.84
C CYS A 119 -17.54 -13.19 8.18
N ALA A 120 -17.50 -14.19 7.30
CA ALA A 120 -16.66 -15.37 7.47
C ALA A 120 -15.16 -14.99 7.50
N PHE A 121 -14.72 -14.12 6.59
CA PHE A 121 -13.35 -13.59 6.60
C PHE A 121 -13.05 -12.82 7.90
N ALA A 122 -13.97 -12.01 8.38
CA ALA A 122 -13.78 -11.28 9.63
C ALA A 122 -13.62 -12.20 10.85
N ALA A 123 -14.45 -13.25 10.93
CA ALA A 123 -14.38 -14.25 11.99
C ALA A 123 -13.06 -15.05 11.94
N GLU A 124 -12.62 -15.45 10.75
CA GLU A 124 -11.35 -16.15 10.55
C GLU A 124 -10.16 -15.27 10.92
N LEU A 125 -10.14 -13.98 10.49
CA LEU A 125 -9.09 -13.05 10.85
C LEU A 125 -9.01 -12.84 12.37
N LYS A 126 -10.18 -12.68 13.04
CA LYS A 126 -10.23 -12.51 14.50
C LYS A 126 -9.62 -13.74 15.20
N LYS A 127 -10.02 -14.94 14.80
CA LYS A 127 -9.45 -16.18 15.31
C LYS A 127 -7.93 -16.24 15.12
N LEU A 128 -7.46 -15.90 13.92
CA LEU A 128 -6.05 -15.90 13.60
C LEU A 128 -5.24 -14.89 14.44
N ILE A 129 -5.84 -13.75 14.80
CA ILE A 129 -5.21 -12.74 15.66
C ILE A 129 -5.10 -13.26 17.11
N GLU A 130 -6.14 -13.92 17.60
CA GLU A 130 -6.22 -14.41 18.99
C GLU A 130 -5.40 -15.68 19.23
N GLU A 131 -5.21 -16.53 18.23
CA GLU A 131 -4.44 -17.75 18.35
C GLU A 131 -2.93 -17.49 18.38
N ASP A 132 -2.23 -18.16 19.31
CA ASP A 132 -0.77 -18.23 19.31
C ASP A 132 -0.33 -19.51 18.59
N SER A 133 0.10 -19.35 17.35
CA SER A 133 0.51 -20.45 16.48
C SER A 133 1.92 -20.24 15.95
N PHE A 134 2.71 -21.31 15.93
CA PHE A 134 4.03 -21.31 15.29
C PHE A 134 3.96 -20.85 13.82
N CYS A 135 2.89 -21.19 13.12
CA CYS A 135 2.69 -20.83 11.71
C CYS A 135 1.88 -19.55 11.50
N LYS A 136 1.65 -18.74 12.54
CA LYS A 136 0.77 -17.56 12.51
C LYS A 136 1.04 -16.62 11.32
N ARG A 137 2.30 -16.32 11.04
CA ARG A 137 2.69 -15.47 9.89
C ARG A 137 2.29 -16.08 8.54
N SER A 138 2.60 -17.37 8.34
CA SER A 138 2.23 -18.07 7.11
C SER A 138 0.72 -18.15 6.93
N GLN A 139 -0.01 -18.40 8.01
CA GLN A 139 -1.47 -18.38 8.02
C GLN A 139 -2.02 -17.01 7.66
N ALA A 140 -1.43 -15.93 8.19
CA ALA A 140 -1.79 -14.56 7.85
C ALA A 140 -1.58 -14.26 6.35
N THR A 141 -0.44 -14.70 5.80
CA THR A 141 -0.15 -14.55 4.37
C THR A 141 -1.17 -15.28 3.50
N VAL A 142 -1.46 -16.55 3.82
CA VAL A 142 -2.45 -17.35 3.08
C VAL A 142 -3.84 -16.72 3.18
N PHE A 143 -4.25 -16.29 4.38
CA PHE A 143 -5.51 -15.58 4.59
C PHE A 143 -5.59 -14.32 3.73
N GLY A 144 -4.56 -13.47 3.77
CA GLY A 144 -4.53 -12.23 2.99
C GLY A 144 -4.61 -12.46 1.48
N LEU A 145 -3.91 -13.48 0.97
CA LEU A 145 -3.99 -13.87 -0.44
C LEU A 145 -5.39 -14.37 -0.81
N ASN A 146 -5.99 -15.22 0.01
CA ASN A 146 -7.36 -15.69 -0.20
C ASN A 146 -8.36 -14.54 -0.19
N PHE A 147 -8.20 -13.59 0.73
CA PHE A 147 -9.05 -12.41 0.81
C PHE A 147 -8.93 -11.54 -0.45
N ILE A 148 -7.69 -11.27 -0.92
CA ILE A 148 -7.43 -10.54 -2.16
C ILE A 148 -8.12 -11.24 -3.35
N VAL A 149 -7.90 -12.53 -3.50
CA VAL A 149 -8.50 -13.30 -4.61
C VAL A 149 -10.02 -13.26 -4.53
N ALA A 150 -10.60 -13.47 -3.34
CA ALA A 150 -12.04 -13.49 -3.16
C ALA A 150 -12.73 -12.16 -3.51
N LEU A 151 -12.07 -11.03 -3.27
CA LEU A 151 -12.63 -9.71 -3.58
C LEU A 151 -12.37 -9.30 -5.03
N LEU A 152 -11.26 -9.71 -5.62
CA LEU A 152 -10.85 -9.25 -6.94
C LEU A 152 -11.19 -10.22 -8.07
N ALA A 153 -11.62 -11.46 -7.77
CA ALA A 153 -11.93 -12.48 -8.77
C ALA A 153 -13.02 -12.04 -9.77
N ASP A 154 -14.02 -11.33 -9.28
CA ASP A 154 -15.17 -10.87 -10.07
C ASP A 154 -14.92 -9.54 -10.81
N LEU A 155 -13.70 -8.99 -10.70
CA LEU A 155 -13.39 -7.79 -11.47
C LEU A 155 -13.49 -8.06 -12.98
N PRO A 156 -14.14 -7.16 -13.74
CA PRO A 156 -14.24 -7.30 -15.19
C PRO A 156 -12.85 -7.57 -15.81
N ARG A 157 -12.78 -8.55 -16.67
CA ARG A 157 -11.55 -8.83 -17.44
C ARG A 157 -11.32 -7.68 -18.42
N GLU A 158 -10.70 -6.60 -17.94
CA GLU A 158 -10.17 -5.59 -18.86
C GLU A 158 -9.13 -6.29 -19.76
N PRO A 159 -9.06 -5.95 -21.04
CA PRO A 159 -7.97 -6.44 -21.87
C PRO A 159 -6.65 -6.15 -21.19
N LEU A 160 -5.79 -7.16 -21.10
CA LEU A 160 -4.41 -6.97 -20.67
C LEU A 160 -3.84 -5.76 -21.40
N PRO A 161 -3.05 -4.89 -20.74
CA PRO A 161 -2.39 -3.80 -21.46
C PRO A 161 -1.73 -4.41 -22.70
N SER A 162 -2.04 -3.89 -23.86
CA SER A 162 -1.56 -4.40 -25.15
C SER A 162 -0.03 -4.39 -25.27
N THR A 163 0.64 -3.80 -24.31
CA THR A 163 2.09 -3.80 -24.19
C THR A 163 2.45 -4.33 -22.81
N PRO A 164 2.98 -5.55 -22.69
CA PRO A 164 3.55 -6.03 -21.44
C PRO A 164 4.63 -5.06 -20.98
N LEU A 165 4.80 -4.94 -19.67
CA LEU A 165 5.90 -4.14 -19.14
C LEU A 165 7.20 -4.65 -19.79
N ARG A 166 7.92 -3.73 -20.41
CA ARG A 166 9.18 -4.07 -21.05
C ARG A 166 10.11 -4.72 -20.03
N THR A 167 10.77 -5.80 -20.42
CA THR A 167 11.68 -6.56 -19.57
C THR A 167 12.72 -5.66 -18.90
N GLU A 168 13.14 -4.60 -19.61
CA GLU A 168 14.08 -3.61 -19.11
C GLU A 168 13.53 -2.83 -17.90
N LEU A 169 12.28 -2.43 -17.94
CA LEU A 169 11.64 -1.71 -16.83
C LEU A 169 11.37 -2.63 -15.63
N LYS A 170 11.05 -3.91 -15.87
CA LYS A 170 10.88 -4.89 -14.80
C LYS A 170 12.20 -5.05 -14.02
N ARG A 171 13.31 -5.21 -14.72
CA ARG A 171 14.65 -5.32 -14.14
C ARG A 171 15.02 -4.09 -13.30
N VAL A 172 14.64 -2.88 -13.79
CA VAL A 172 14.87 -1.64 -13.04
C VAL A 172 14.04 -1.56 -11.77
N LEU A 173 12.78 -2.00 -11.80
CA LEU A 173 11.93 -2.00 -10.60
C LEU A 173 12.47 -2.97 -9.55
N GLU A 174 12.93 -4.15 -9.96
CA GLU A 174 13.60 -5.11 -9.08
C GLU A 174 14.86 -4.49 -8.46
N LEU A 175 15.71 -3.85 -9.26
CA LEU A 175 16.90 -3.13 -8.80
C LEU A 175 16.53 -2.03 -7.77
N MET A 176 15.49 -1.24 -8.03
CA MET A 176 15.04 -0.19 -7.11
C MET A 176 14.56 -0.75 -5.77
N GLU A 177 13.89 -1.91 -5.78
CA GLU A 177 13.38 -2.54 -4.55
C GLU A 177 14.49 -3.24 -3.75
N GLU A 178 15.42 -3.90 -4.43
CA GLU A 178 16.53 -4.64 -3.78
C GLU A 178 17.60 -3.71 -3.22
N HIS A 179 17.88 -2.60 -3.92
CA HIS A 179 18.96 -1.67 -3.58
C HIS A 179 18.46 -0.30 -3.10
N PHE A 180 17.28 -0.25 -2.47
CA PHE A 180 16.69 1.03 -2.05
C PHE A 180 17.55 1.82 -1.05
N SER A 181 18.35 1.13 -0.23
CA SER A 181 19.25 1.74 0.76
C SER A 181 20.58 2.24 0.17
N GLU A 182 20.89 1.87 -1.06
CA GLU A 182 22.18 2.19 -1.69
C GLU A 182 22.17 3.53 -2.43
N PRO A 183 23.31 4.18 -2.61
CA PRO A 183 23.41 5.47 -3.30
C PRO A 183 23.32 5.34 -4.82
N ILE A 184 22.38 4.53 -5.32
CA ILE A 184 22.13 4.35 -6.75
C ILE A 184 21.23 5.46 -7.30
N GLY A 185 21.37 5.75 -8.59
CA GLY A 185 20.67 6.85 -9.24
C GLY A 185 20.20 6.56 -10.65
N ILE A 186 19.93 7.61 -11.40
CA ILE A 186 19.35 7.49 -12.73
C ILE A 186 20.30 6.80 -13.73
N ALA A 187 21.60 6.97 -13.56
CA ALA A 187 22.62 6.33 -14.40
C ALA A 187 22.56 4.80 -14.26
N ASP A 188 22.50 4.30 -13.01
CA ASP A 188 22.42 2.87 -12.71
C ASP A 188 21.12 2.26 -13.26
N PHE A 189 20.02 2.99 -13.15
CA PHE A 189 18.73 2.55 -13.70
C PHE A 189 18.72 2.51 -15.23
N ALA A 190 19.34 3.51 -15.85
CA ALA A 190 19.47 3.57 -17.31
C ALA A 190 20.37 2.44 -17.84
N GLU A 191 21.47 2.16 -17.15
CA GLU A 191 22.37 1.05 -17.45
C GLU A 191 21.63 -0.30 -17.33
N ALA A 192 20.92 -0.53 -16.22
CA ALA A 192 20.11 -1.74 -16.01
C ALA A 192 19.03 -1.93 -17.08
N ALA A 193 18.51 -0.83 -17.64
CA ALA A 193 17.57 -0.83 -18.75
C ALA A 193 18.23 -0.98 -20.12
N GLY A 194 19.55 -0.87 -20.22
CA GLY A 194 20.26 -0.82 -21.51
C GLY A 194 19.92 0.41 -22.35
N LEU A 195 19.65 1.55 -21.70
CA LEU A 195 19.22 2.80 -22.33
C LEU A 195 20.09 3.97 -21.89
N SER A 196 20.09 5.07 -22.69
CA SER A 196 20.62 6.34 -22.19
C SER A 196 19.71 6.91 -21.09
N GLU A 197 20.24 7.69 -20.15
CA GLU A 197 19.47 8.30 -19.04
C GLU A 197 18.25 9.07 -19.54
N SER A 198 18.40 9.86 -20.59
CA SER A 198 17.30 10.64 -21.18
C SER A 198 16.19 9.75 -21.73
N ARG A 199 16.57 8.70 -22.47
CA ARG A 199 15.62 7.74 -23.05
C ARG A 199 14.90 6.95 -21.97
N PHE A 200 15.66 6.50 -20.97
CA PHE A 200 15.12 5.81 -19.81
C PHE A 200 14.13 6.68 -19.04
N ALA A 201 14.50 7.92 -18.69
CA ALA A 201 13.64 8.85 -17.96
C ALA A 201 12.33 9.12 -18.71
N GLN A 202 12.40 9.31 -20.04
CA GLN A 202 11.23 9.51 -20.89
C GLN A 202 10.32 8.26 -20.91
N LEU A 203 10.92 7.08 -21.11
CA LEU A 203 10.19 5.81 -21.14
C LEU A 203 9.52 5.55 -19.77
N PHE A 204 10.28 5.73 -18.68
CA PHE A 204 9.81 5.53 -17.32
C PHE A 204 8.66 6.48 -16.98
N ARG A 205 8.80 7.78 -17.28
CA ARG A 205 7.73 8.76 -17.06
C ARG A 205 6.48 8.44 -17.90
N ARG A 206 6.65 8.01 -19.13
CA ARG A 206 5.51 7.60 -19.99
C ARG A 206 4.80 6.39 -19.40
N GLN A 207 5.53 5.44 -18.81
CA GLN A 207 4.98 4.20 -18.23
C GLN A 207 4.38 4.44 -16.84
N PHE A 208 5.06 5.22 -15.98
CA PHE A 208 4.71 5.38 -14.57
C PHE A 208 4.23 6.80 -14.20
N GLY A 209 4.20 7.78 -15.14
CA GLY A 209 3.76 9.17 -14.98
C GLY A 209 4.61 10.03 -14.06
N VAL A 210 5.63 9.45 -13.44
CA VAL A 210 6.56 10.13 -12.54
C VAL A 210 8.00 9.89 -12.97
N SER A 211 8.92 10.74 -12.55
CA SER A 211 10.34 10.52 -12.85
C SER A 211 10.89 9.29 -12.09
N PRO A 212 11.92 8.60 -12.63
CA PRO A 212 12.54 7.45 -11.96
C PRO A 212 12.96 7.75 -10.53
N MET A 213 13.63 8.87 -10.31
CA MET A 213 14.10 9.26 -8.98
C MET A 213 12.97 9.62 -8.01
N ALA A 214 11.87 10.22 -8.50
CA ALA A 214 10.69 10.43 -7.67
C ALA A 214 10.04 9.11 -7.28
N PHE A 215 9.99 8.14 -8.18
CA PHE A 215 9.49 6.80 -7.91
C PHE A 215 10.39 6.05 -6.91
N PHE A 216 11.71 6.09 -7.12
CA PHE A 216 12.70 5.46 -6.24
C PHE A 216 12.66 6.04 -4.81
N ASN A 217 12.62 7.36 -4.70
CA ASN A 217 12.48 8.00 -3.39
C ASN A 217 11.16 7.63 -2.67
N ARG A 218 10.13 7.29 -3.41
CA ARG A 218 8.86 6.80 -2.84
C ARG A 218 9.01 5.39 -2.28
N ILE A 219 9.77 4.52 -2.95
CA ILE A 219 10.12 3.20 -2.40
C ILE A 219 10.85 3.39 -1.06
N ARG A 220 11.86 4.26 -1.03
CA ARG A 220 12.60 4.60 0.20
C ARG A 220 11.71 5.09 1.33
N LEU A 221 10.71 5.91 1.01
CA LEU A 221 9.76 6.40 2.01
C LEU A 221 8.95 5.29 2.66
N GLY A 222 8.49 4.30 1.90
CA GLY A 222 7.74 3.19 2.48
C GLY A 222 8.53 2.37 3.49
N PHE A 223 9.85 2.23 3.27
CA PHE A 223 10.73 1.64 4.28
C PHE A 223 10.96 2.57 5.47
N ALA A 224 11.08 3.88 5.21
CA ALA A 224 11.25 4.87 6.27
C ALA A 224 10.04 4.94 7.20
N GLU A 225 8.83 4.90 6.66
CA GLU A 225 7.59 4.87 7.44
C GLU A 225 7.59 3.69 8.43
N LYS A 226 7.97 2.49 7.97
CA LYS A 226 8.08 1.31 8.83
C LYS A 226 9.12 1.51 9.94
N MET A 227 10.30 2.02 9.61
CA MET A 227 11.36 2.26 10.60
C MET A 227 10.97 3.32 11.63
N LEU A 228 10.22 4.34 11.23
CA LEU A 228 9.70 5.35 12.17
C LEU A 228 8.67 4.74 13.12
N LEU A 229 7.82 3.82 12.65
CA LEU A 229 6.89 3.06 13.51
C LEU A 229 7.63 2.15 14.50
N GLU A 230 8.80 1.64 14.12
CA GLU A 230 9.72 0.89 15.00
C GLU A 230 10.50 1.81 15.98
N GLN A 231 10.12 3.10 16.07
CA GLN A 231 10.72 4.11 16.96
C GLN A 231 12.18 4.43 16.66
N ARG A 232 12.69 4.15 15.47
CA ARG A 232 14.04 4.56 15.06
C ARG A 232 14.15 6.07 14.98
N THR A 233 15.35 6.56 15.18
CA THR A 233 15.62 8.01 15.04
C THR A 233 15.48 8.44 13.58
N ILE A 234 15.30 9.75 13.36
CA ILE A 234 15.17 10.34 12.03
C ILE A 234 16.47 10.14 11.24
N GLU A 235 17.61 10.29 11.91
CA GLU A 235 18.95 10.14 11.35
C GLU A 235 19.21 8.70 10.91
N GLU A 236 18.94 7.74 11.79
CA GLU A 236 19.06 6.30 11.49
C GLU A 236 18.14 5.91 10.33
N THR A 237 16.89 6.38 10.34
CA THR A 237 15.91 6.09 9.30
C THR A 237 16.36 6.67 7.95
N ALA A 238 16.82 7.92 7.92
CA ALA A 238 17.31 8.56 6.71
C ALA A 238 18.50 7.81 6.11
N ALA A 239 19.48 7.46 6.95
CA ALA A 239 20.67 6.71 6.52
C ALA A 239 20.31 5.31 6.02
N ALA A 240 19.52 4.55 6.78
CA ALA A 240 19.10 3.20 6.41
C ALA A 240 18.23 3.14 5.13
N CYS A 241 17.55 4.24 4.80
CA CYS A 241 16.77 4.35 3.55
C CYS A 241 17.54 5.01 2.41
N GLY A 242 18.85 5.22 2.54
CA GLY A 242 19.71 5.73 1.47
C GLY A 242 19.46 7.20 1.12
N PHE A 243 18.93 8.01 2.03
CA PHE A 243 18.85 9.45 1.84
C PHE A 243 20.19 10.12 2.14
N ALA A 244 20.61 11.05 1.29
CA ALA A 244 21.88 11.74 1.42
C ALA A 244 22.03 12.56 2.72
N SER A 245 20.93 12.95 3.34
CA SER A 245 20.90 13.62 4.64
C SER A 245 19.53 13.53 5.30
N ALA A 246 19.50 13.61 6.64
CA ALA A 246 18.27 13.69 7.40
C ALA A 246 17.44 14.94 7.03
N GLN A 247 18.07 16.07 6.69
CA GLN A 247 17.36 17.26 6.25
C GLN A 247 16.66 17.07 4.89
N TYR A 248 17.34 16.39 3.94
CA TYR A 248 16.72 16.06 2.65
C TYR A 248 15.57 15.07 2.84
N PHE A 249 15.77 14.06 3.66
CA PHE A 249 14.74 13.10 4.06
C PHE A 249 13.52 13.82 4.67
N CYS A 250 13.70 14.68 5.68
CA CYS A 250 12.61 15.43 6.31
C CYS A 250 11.83 16.29 5.31
N ARG A 251 12.52 17.00 4.41
CA ARG A 251 11.85 17.78 3.37
C ARG A 251 11.07 16.92 2.40
N PHE A 252 11.63 15.77 2.03
CA PHE A 252 10.99 14.85 1.12
C PHE A 252 9.80 14.15 1.78
N PHE A 253 9.97 13.67 3.00
CA PHE A 253 8.92 13.03 3.80
C PHE A 253 7.72 13.98 3.99
N ARG A 254 7.99 15.23 4.40
CA ARG A 254 6.92 16.23 4.62
C ARG A 254 6.07 16.53 3.37
N LYS A 255 6.65 16.45 2.17
CA LYS A 255 5.88 16.64 0.93
C LYS A 255 4.86 15.57 0.68
N SER A 256 4.94 14.48 1.37
CA SER A 256 4.25 13.25 1.10
C SER A 256 3.07 13.00 2.07
N PRO A 257 3.24 12.72 3.35
CA PRO A 257 2.11 12.61 4.28
C PRO A 257 1.61 13.98 4.77
N GLY A 258 2.28 15.08 4.43
CA GLY A 258 1.93 16.41 4.94
C GLY A 258 2.39 16.69 6.37
N VAL A 259 2.94 15.69 7.05
CA VAL A 259 3.48 15.77 8.42
C VAL A 259 4.98 15.53 8.45
N THR A 260 5.66 15.96 9.51
CA THR A 260 7.09 15.69 9.65
C THR A 260 7.33 14.23 10.09
N PRO A 261 8.53 13.64 9.82
CA PRO A 261 8.86 12.31 10.32
C PRO A 261 8.71 12.17 11.84
N GLY A 262 9.05 13.24 12.59
CA GLY A 262 8.89 13.28 14.05
C GLY A 262 7.43 13.24 14.48
N THR A 263 6.58 14.03 13.83
CA THR A 263 5.13 14.00 14.06
C THR A 263 4.57 12.63 13.72
N TYR A 264 4.92 12.09 12.55
CA TYR A 264 4.48 10.76 12.10
C TYR A 264 4.83 9.65 13.10
N ARG A 265 6.06 9.68 13.63
CA ARG A 265 6.50 8.72 14.66
C ARG A 265 5.69 8.83 15.96
N ASN A 266 5.31 10.03 16.37
CA ASN A 266 4.67 10.29 17.67
C ASN A 266 3.13 10.19 17.62
N GLU A 267 2.49 10.39 16.47
CA GLU A 267 1.02 10.35 16.33
C GLU A 267 0.42 8.94 16.37
N LEU A 268 1.25 7.90 16.31
CA LEU A 268 0.83 6.51 16.31
C LEU A 268 1.11 5.79 17.66
N MET A 269 1.47 6.54 18.70
CA MET A 269 1.45 6.11 20.10
C MET A 269 0.13 6.55 20.77
#